data_b980b7bb512e643a118cc05eed72a8c6
#
_entry.id   b980b7bb512e643a118cc05eed72a8c6
#
_cell.length_a   1.000
_cell.length_b   1.000
_cell.length_c   1.000
_cell.angle_alpha   90.00
_cell.angle_beta   90.00
_cell.angle_gamma   90.00
#
_symmetry.space_group_name_H-M   'P 1'
#
loop_
_entity.id
_entity.type
_entity.pdbx_description
1 polymer ?
#
loop_
_entity_poly.entity_id
_entity_poly.type
_entity_poly.pdbx_seq_one_letter_code
_entity_poly.pdbx_strand_id
1 'polypeptide(L)'
;MCGIVGVLGNHEVAPLLVEALKRLEYRGYDSAGIATVDSGKLDRRRAVGKLINLSDLLVHNPLPGKSGIGHTRWATHGAATTLNAHPHLSGRVAVVHNGIIENFRDLRNELTAAGAVFESETDTETVSHLLRHHLDKGATAVEAARETLKRLHGAFALCFLFEGEDDLMICARKGSPLAIGHGEGEMYVGSDAIALAPMTDRITYLEEGDWAILTRAGAQIFDEAGRLVNRPEARIQVDATRIEKAGYKHFMAKEIAEQPVVIADALKHYVAGDGTLRLPEALDFKGVDRLTMVACGTASYATHVAKYWFEQIAGLPVEIDIASEFRYREPPLSPNQWALFVSQSGETADTLAALRYAKERVGKVVSVVNVGTSSIARESHLALPILAGVEVGVASTKAFTCQLTVLAVLALKAALDRGRIDAAGLAAHVEALRALPGLMNHAMGLSADIAAVAEKLAEAQDILFLGRGPMYPLALEGALKLKEISYIHAEGYASGELKHGPIALIDNRVPVIVLAPRDGLFDKTVSNMQEVMARHGKVVLISDAAGVAEAGAGCWKTLVLPEVAAQFAPILYSVPAQLLAYHTAIAKGTDVDQPRNLAKSVTVE
;
A
#
# COMPACT_ATOMS: atom_id res chain seq x y z
N MET A 1 -4.78 4.74 6.34
CA MET A 1 -4.83 3.63 7.31
C MET A 1 -4.26 4.10 8.64
N CYS A 2 -4.83 3.65 9.74
CA CYS A 2 -4.37 4.01 11.08
C CYS A 2 -3.20 3.13 11.55
N GLY A 3 -2.48 3.56 12.59
CA GLY A 3 -1.45 2.79 13.27
C GLY A 3 -1.81 2.55 14.74
N ILE A 4 -1.72 1.30 15.20
CA ILE A 4 -1.89 0.93 16.62
C ILE A 4 -0.55 0.47 17.18
N VAL A 5 -0.23 0.91 18.39
CA VAL A 5 0.82 0.37 19.24
C VAL A 5 0.30 0.22 20.65
N GLY A 6 0.63 -0.90 21.30
CA GLY A 6 0.38 -1.14 22.72
C GLY A 6 1.67 -1.62 23.39
N VAL A 7 1.91 -1.22 24.63
CA VAL A 7 3.09 -1.58 25.41
C VAL A 7 2.69 -1.87 26.87
N LEU A 8 3.03 -3.07 27.33
CA LEU A 8 3.11 -3.42 28.75
C LEU A 8 4.61 -3.52 29.10
N GLY A 9 5.16 -2.44 29.62
CA GLY A 9 6.60 -2.28 29.84
C GLY A 9 7.02 -2.27 31.32
N ASN A 10 8.33 -2.33 31.54
CA ASN A 10 8.94 -2.21 32.87
C ASN A 10 9.32 -0.76 33.22
N HIS A 11 9.33 0.13 32.20
CA HIS A 11 9.64 1.55 32.30
C HIS A 11 8.47 2.40 31.79
N GLU A 12 8.59 3.71 31.83
CA GLU A 12 7.62 4.63 31.25
C GLU A 12 7.48 4.38 29.73
N VAL A 13 6.24 4.16 29.28
CA VAL A 13 5.98 3.71 27.91
C VAL A 13 5.67 4.83 26.90
N ALA A 14 5.38 6.04 27.35
CA ALA A 14 5.02 7.13 26.47
C ALA A 14 6.11 7.42 25.39
N PRO A 15 7.43 7.47 25.71
CA PRO A 15 8.46 7.63 24.70
C PRO A 15 8.53 6.45 23.71
N LEU A 16 8.37 5.21 24.18
CA LEU A 16 8.37 4.02 23.34
C LEU A 16 7.18 4.01 22.38
N LEU A 17 5.99 4.38 22.86
CA LEU A 17 4.79 4.52 22.04
C LEU A 17 4.98 5.52 20.92
N VAL A 18 5.54 6.71 21.22
CA VAL A 18 5.80 7.74 20.21
C VAL A 18 6.83 7.23 19.18
N GLU A 19 7.92 6.59 19.64
CA GLU A 19 8.94 6.04 18.73
C GLU A 19 8.39 4.94 17.82
N ALA A 20 7.54 4.07 18.33
CA ALA A 20 6.87 3.03 17.54
C ALA A 20 5.83 3.64 16.57
N LEU A 21 5.07 4.65 17.01
CA LEU A 21 4.11 5.35 16.16
C LEU A 21 4.78 6.12 15.01
N LYS A 22 6.00 6.66 15.17
CA LYS A 22 6.77 7.26 14.07
C LYS A 22 6.94 6.31 12.89
N ARG A 23 7.09 5.02 13.16
CA ARG A 23 7.23 3.98 12.15
C ARG A 23 5.91 3.62 11.46
N LEU A 24 4.77 4.07 12.01
CA LEU A 24 3.43 3.89 11.46
C LEU A 24 2.85 5.19 10.90
N GLU A 25 3.52 6.34 11.08
CA GLU A 25 2.98 7.64 10.69
C GLU A 25 2.67 7.72 9.19
N TYR A 26 3.43 7.02 8.34
CA TYR A 26 3.13 6.93 6.90
C TYR A 26 1.75 6.32 6.60
N ARG A 27 1.15 5.64 7.58
CA ARG A 27 -0.19 5.04 7.46
C ARG A 27 -1.32 6.01 7.79
N GLY A 28 -1.08 6.98 8.70
CA GLY A 28 -2.08 7.98 9.10
C GLY A 28 -1.42 9.11 9.87
N TYR A 29 -1.77 10.35 9.53
CA TYR A 29 -1.12 11.56 10.04
C TYR A 29 -2.07 12.75 10.18
N ASP A 30 -3.38 12.50 10.27
CA ASP A 30 -4.36 13.58 10.52
C ASP A 30 -4.51 13.91 12.00
N SER A 31 -4.25 12.95 12.86
CA SER A 31 -4.16 13.13 14.31
C SER A 31 -3.43 11.94 14.95
N ALA A 32 -2.90 12.15 16.15
CA ALA A 32 -2.26 11.10 16.93
C ALA A 32 -2.59 11.27 18.42
N GLY A 33 -2.45 10.17 19.17
CA GLY A 33 -2.58 10.23 20.62
C GLY A 33 -2.15 8.95 21.30
N ILE A 34 -1.90 9.08 22.59
CA ILE A 34 -1.55 7.98 23.49
C ILE A 34 -2.37 8.04 24.78
N ALA A 35 -2.59 6.90 25.38
CA ALA A 35 -3.14 6.76 26.73
C ALA A 35 -2.27 5.81 27.54
N THR A 36 -2.12 6.07 28.83
CA THR A 36 -1.37 5.24 29.76
C THR A 36 -2.16 4.99 31.03
N VAL A 37 -1.81 3.90 31.71
CA VAL A 37 -2.24 3.64 33.09
C VAL A 37 -1.03 3.83 33.99
N ASP A 38 -1.18 4.73 34.98
CA ASP A 38 -0.20 4.99 36.02
C ASP A 38 -0.86 4.91 37.41
N SER A 39 -0.35 4.01 38.25
CA SER A 39 -0.86 3.82 39.61
C SER A 39 -2.40 3.62 39.63
N GLY A 40 -2.88 2.82 38.69
CA GLY A 40 -4.30 2.51 38.51
C GLY A 40 -5.13 3.61 37.84
N LYS A 41 -4.56 4.78 37.50
CA LYS A 41 -5.28 5.88 36.83
C LYS A 41 -5.00 5.92 35.34
N LEU A 42 -6.06 6.12 34.58
CA LEU A 42 -6.01 6.23 33.12
C LEU A 42 -5.98 7.70 32.70
N ASP A 43 -4.99 8.08 31.88
CA ASP A 43 -4.87 9.43 31.31
C ASP A 43 -4.46 9.37 29.84
N ARG A 44 -4.70 10.43 29.06
CA ARG A 44 -4.40 10.50 27.61
C ARG A 44 -3.88 11.86 27.16
N ARG A 45 -3.11 11.84 26.03
CA ARG A 45 -2.73 13.04 25.25
C ARG A 45 -3.08 12.82 23.79
N ARG A 46 -3.66 13.83 23.15
CA ARG A 46 -4.07 13.80 21.74
C ARG A 46 -3.72 15.10 21.04
N ALA A 47 -3.28 15.02 19.79
CA ALA A 47 -2.96 16.17 18.96
C ALA A 47 -3.47 15.96 17.53
N VAL A 48 -3.91 17.04 16.89
CA VAL A 48 -4.27 17.09 15.46
C VAL A 48 -3.02 17.27 14.62
N GLY A 49 -2.99 16.67 13.42
CA GLY A 49 -1.89 16.74 12.50
C GLY A 49 -0.82 15.67 12.77
N LYS A 50 0.39 15.93 12.28
CA LYS A 50 1.51 14.99 12.35
C LYS A 50 1.92 14.65 13.78
N LEU A 51 2.54 13.48 13.95
CA LEU A 51 2.96 12.95 15.25
C LEU A 51 3.89 13.90 16.04
N ILE A 52 4.61 14.77 15.34
CA ILE A 52 5.45 15.78 15.99
C ILE A 52 4.62 16.67 16.94
N ASN A 53 3.37 17.00 16.60
CA ASN A 53 2.48 17.81 17.44
C ASN A 53 2.15 17.10 18.77
N LEU A 54 1.99 15.76 18.73
CA LEU A 54 1.84 14.96 19.95
C LEU A 54 3.15 14.90 20.74
N SER A 55 4.28 14.77 20.08
CA SER A 55 5.60 14.78 20.73
C SER A 55 5.83 16.11 21.47
N ASP A 56 5.56 17.23 20.84
CA ASP A 56 5.68 18.57 21.46
C ASP A 56 4.71 18.74 22.63
N LEU A 57 3.49 18.24 22.51
CA LEU A 57 2.53 18.24 23.62
C LEU A 57 3.07 17.45 24.83
N LEU A 58 3.68 16.29 24.61
CA LEU A 58 4.23 15.44 25.67
C LEU A 58 5.46 16.05 26.38
N VAL A 59 6.21 16.91 25.71
CA VAL A 59 7.32 17.67 26.34
C VAL A 59 6.77 18.61 27.42
N HIS A 60 5.64 19.25 27.15
CA HIS A 60 5.02 20.21 28.08
C HIS A 60 4.02 19.56 29.04
N ASN A 61 3.47 18.43 28.66
CA ASN A 61 2.42 17.71 29.38
C ASN A 61 2.74 16.21 29.39
N PRO A 62 3.77 15.77 30.11
CA PRO A 62 4.20 14.39 30.14
C PRO A 62 3.10 13.44 30.59
N LEU A 63 3.19 12.20 30.17
CA LEU A 63 2.22 11.15 30.46
C LEU A 63 2.98 9.98 31.09
N PRO A 64 2.95 9.81 32.43
CA PRO A 64 3.59 8.69 33.12
C PRO A 64 2.83 7.40 32.88
N GLY A 65 3.45 6.27 33.24
CA GLY A 65 2.83 4.96 33.25
C GLY A 65 3.63 3.91 32.50
N LYS A 66 3.46 2.65 32.92
CA LYS A 66 4.18 1.49 32.36
C LYS A 66 3.31 0.62 31.46
N SER A 67 2.05 0.94 31.31
CA SER A 67 1.11 0.31 30.41
C SER A 67 0.47 1.39 29.56
N GLY A 68 0.49 1.24 28.25
CA GLY A 68 -0.02 2.27 27.36
C GLY A 68 -0.42 1.77 25.98
N ILE A 69 -1.31 2.54 25.34
CA ILE A 69 -1.72 2.35 23.95
C ILE A 69 -1.58 3.66 23.19
N GLY A 70 -1.26 3.56 21.90
CA GLY A 70 -1.08 4.70 21.03
C GLY A 70 -1.65 4.47 19.65
N HIS A 71 -1.96 5.58 18.98
CA HIS A 71 -2.61 5.56 17.68
C HIS A 71 -2.18 6.73 16.81
N THR A 72 -1.99 6.46 15.51
CA THR A 72 -1.94 7.47 14.44
C THR A 72 -3.17 7.28 13.57
N ARG A 73 -3.95 8.37 13.38
CA ARG A 73 -5.27 8.30 12.76
C ARG A 73 -5.22 8.70 11.29
N TRP A 74 -6.01 7.97 10.53
CA TRP A 74 -6.54 8.31 9.22
C TRP A 74 -8.07 8.38 9.34
N ALA A 75 -8.66 9.56 9.16
CA ALA A 75 -10.09 9.77 9.40
C ALA A 75 -10.96 8.98 8.43
N THR A 76 -11.80 8.10 8.95
CA THR A 76 -12.90 7.44 8.24
C THR A 76 -14.25 8.02 8.65
N HIS A 77 -14.42 8.34 9.95
CA HIS A 77 -15.61 8.94 10.55
C HIS A 77 -15.24 10.16 11.39
N GLY A 78 -15.85 11.30 11.12
CA GLY A 78 -15.59 12.57 11.80
C GLY A 78 -14.31 13.28 11.32
N ALA A 79 -14.33 14.61 11.37
CA ALA A 79 -13.21 15.46 10.94
C ALA A 79 -11.94 15.25 11.78
N ALA A 80 -10.80 15.70 11.28
CA ALA A 80 -9.53 15.69 12.01
C ALA A 80 -9.56 16.76 13.14
N THR A 81 -10.10 16.39 14.28
CA THR A 81 -10.18 17.21 15.50
C THR A 81 -9.60 16.46 16.69
N THR A 82 -9.25 17.17 17.76
CA THR A 82 -8.77 16.52 18.99
C THR A 82 -9.83 15.61 19.61
N LEU A 83 -11.12 15.94 19.48
CA LEU A 83 -12.21 15.11 20.00
C LEU A 83 -12.31 13.77 19.27
N ASN A 84 -12.08 13.77 17.96
CA ASN A 84 -12.12 12.59 17.10
C ASN A 84 -10.79 11.81 17.08
N ALA A 85 -9.71 12.35 17.67
CA ALA A 85 -8.43 11.65 17.79
C ALA A 85 -8.50 10.53 18.82
N HIS A 86 -7.86 9.38 18.51
CA HIS A 86 -7.69 8.27 19.45
C HIS A 86 -6.55 8.56 20.44
N PRO A 87 -6.53 7.90 21.61
CA PRO A 87 -7.49 6.94 22.16
C PRO A 87 -8.80 7.61 22.63
N HIS A 88 -9.93 6.88 22.49
CA HIS A 88 -11.19 7.26 23.11
C HIS A 88 -11.29 6.75 24.53
N LEU A 89 -11.72 7.62 25.45
CA LEU A 89 -11.95 7.27 26.84
C LEU A 89 -13.44 7.30 27.15
N SER A 90 -13.92 6.27 27.87
CA SER A 90 -15.24 6.28 28.48
C SER A 90 -15.15 5.69 29.89
N GLY A 91 -15.24 6.58 30.90
CA GLY A 91 -15.05 6.17 32.29
C GLY A 91 -13.69 5.48 32.49
N ARG A 92 -13.72 4.20 32.83
CA ARG A 92 -12.55 3.37 33.17
C ARG A 92 -11.88 2.67 32.00
N VAL A 93 -12.16 3.06 30.75
CA VAL A 93 -11.68 2.33 29.56
C VAL A 93 -11.07 3.29 28.56
N ALA A 94 -9.90 2.93 27.99
CA ALA A 94 -9.33 3.56 26.80
C ALA A 94 -9.29 2.56 25.64
N VAL A 95 -9.63 3.05 24.45
CA VAL A 95 -9.72 2.24 23.22
C VAL A 95 -8.99 2.93 22.07
N VAL A 96 -8.19 2.16 21.33
CA VAL A 96 -7.69 2.50 20.00
C VAL A 96 -8.23 1.50 18.99
N HIS A 97 -8.51 1.96 17.78
CA HIS A 97 -9.19 1.19 16.75
C HIS A 97 -8.66 1.53 15.36
N ASN A 98 -8.35 0.51 14.58
CA ASN A 98 -8.19 0.57 13.13
C ASN A 98 -9.34 -0.20 12.49
N GLY A 99 -10.03 0.39 11.54
CA GLY A 99 -11.13 -0.27 10.85
C GLY A 99 -12.42 0.57 10.87
N ILE A 100 -13.54 -0.12 10.67
CA ILE A 100 -14.89 0.47 10.70
C ILE A 100 -15.83 -0.48 11.45
N ILE A 101 -16.54 0.03 12.44
CA ILE A 101 -17.63 -0.66 13.11
C ILE A 101 -18.93 -0.34 12.38
N GLU A 102 -19.38 -1.24 11.51
CA GLU A 102 -20.50 -1.01 10.61
C GLU A 102 -21.83 -0.76 11.33
N ASN A 103 -22.07 -1.47 12.44
CA ASN A 103 -23.29 -1.33 13.24
C ASN A 103 -23.18 -0.27 14.34
N PHE A 104 -22.21 0.66 14.26
CA PHE A 104 -21.99 1.65 15.32
C PHE A 104 -23.20 2.56 15.59
N ARG A 105 -24.01 2.85 14.55
CA ARG A 105 -25.18 3.71 14.71
C ARG A 105 -26.25 3.08 15.62
N ASP A 106 -26.52 1.79 15.44
CA ASP A 106 -27.50 1.06 16.26
C ASP A 106 -27.01 0.94 17.70
N LEU A 107 -25.72 0.60 17.88
CA LEU A 107 -25.09 0.53 19.19
C LEU A 107 -25.07 1.91 19.87
N ARG A 108 -24.78 2.99 19.14
CA ARG A 108 -24.79 4.36 19.67
C ARG A 108 -26.19 4.76 20.14
N ASN A 109 -27.25 4.48 19.37
CA ASN A 109 -28.63 4.76 19.74
C ASN A 109 -29.02 4.01 21.03
N GLU A 110 -28.70 2.71 21.13
CA GLU A 110 -28.94 1.89 22.33
C GLU A 110 -28.22 2.47 23.55
N LEU A 111 -26.94 2.77 23.43
CA LEU A 111 -26.13 3.31 24.53
C LEU A 111 -26.57 4.69 24.94
N THR A 112 -26.98 5.54 24.01
CA THR A 112 -27.55 6.85 24.32
C THR A 112 -28.87 6.72 25.09
N ALA A 113 -29.72 5.78 24.70
CA ALA A 113 -30.94 5.47 25.45
C ALA A 113 -30.65 4.93 26.86
N ALA A 114 -29.49 4.28 27.06
CA ALA A 114 -28.98 3.83 28.35
C ALA A 114 -28.26 4.92 29.16
N GLY A 115 -28.22 6.17 28.66
CA GLY A 115 -27.63 7.33 29.35
C GLY A 115 -26.17 7.65 28.98
N ALA A 116 -25.61 7.03 27.94
CA ALA A 116 -24.27 7.39 27.45
C ALA A 116 -24.30 8.75 26.75
N VAL A 117 -23.28 9.56 27.01
CA VAL A 117 -23.06 10.87 26.36
C VAL A 117 -21.83 10.75 25.48
N PHE A 118 -22.00 10.95 24.19
CA PHE A 118 -20.93 10.86 23.20
C PHE A 118 -20.33 12.25 22.94
N GLU A 119 -19.00 12.32 22.90
CA GLU A 119 -18.24 13.56 22.66
C GLU A 119 -17.71 13.66 21.22
N SER A 120 -17.52 12.51 20.56
CA SER A 120 -16.95 12.45 19.21
C SER A 120 -17.94 11.95 18.16
N GLU A 121 -17.56 12.12 16.90
CA GLU A 121 -18.32 11.61 15.75
C GLU A 121 -17.86 10.22 15.31
N THR A 122 -16.87 9.62 16.02
CA THR A 122 -16.26 8.36 15.62
C THR A 122 -17.12 7.15 15.99
N ASP A 123 -17.01 6.11 15.20
CA ASP A 123 -17.53 4.78 15.50
C ASP A 123 -16.83 4.14 16.71
N THR A 124 -15.56 4.45 16.89
CA THR A 124 -14.71 3.92 17.97
C THR A 124 -15.19 4.29 19.37
N GLU A 125 -15.73 5.49 19.55
CA GLU A 125 -16.27 5.89 20.85
C GLU A 125 -17.42 4.99 21.30
N THR A 126 -18.17 4.43 20.34
CA THR A 126 -19.22 3.44 20.63
C THR A 126 -18.64 2.18 21.29
N VAL A 127 -17.45 1.73 20.87
CA VAL A 127 -16.77 0.58 21.49
C VAL A 127 -16.40 0.89 22.93
N SER A 128 -15.86 2.09 23.23
CA SER A 128 -15.49 2.46 24.61
C SER A 128 -16.70 2.55 25.53
N HIS A 129 -17.82 3.07 25.05
CA HIS A 129 -19.07 3.11 25.81
C HIS A 129 -19.69 1.73 26.00
N LEU A 130 -19.59 0.83 25.03
CA LEU A 130 -20.10 -0.54 25.16
C LEU A 130 -19.31 -1.34 26.20
N LEU A 131 -17.97 -1.20 26.19
CA LEU A 131 -17.10 -1.78 27.23
C LEU A 131 -17.49 -1.27 28.61
N ARG A 132 -17.59 0.07 28.77
CA ARG A 132 -18.01 0.69 30.03
C ARG A 132 -19.36 0.17 30.50
N HIS A 133 -20.34 0.04 29.61
CA HIS A 133 -21.67 -0.45 29.93
C HIS A 133 -21.63 -1.87 30.56
N HIS A 134 -20.78 -2.75 30.03
CA HIS A 134 -20.60 -4.08 30.63
C HIS A 134 -19.89 -4.02 31.98
N LEU A 135 -18.86 -3.18 32.15
CA LEU A 135 -18.16 -2.99 33.42
C LEU A 135 -19.08 -2.40 34.49
N ASP A 136 -19.94 -1.43 34.13
CA ASP A 136 -20.90 -0.81 35.05
C ASP A 136 -22.00 -1.80 35.49
N LYS A 137 -22.21 -2.88 34.73
CA LYS A 137 -23.06 -4.03 35.10
C LYS A 137 -22.34 -5.08 35.95
N GLY A 138 -21.08 -4.87 36.31
CA GLY A 138 -20.30 -5.74 37.18
C GLY A 138 -19.48 -6.82 36.49
N ALA A 139 -19.36 -6.75 35.13
CA ALA A 139 -18.45 -7.63 34.40
C ALA A 139 -16.98 -7.29 34.71
N THR A 140 -16.11 -8.29 34.71
CA THR A 140 -14.66 -8.10 34.71
C THR A 140 -14.20 -7.49 33.39
N ALA A 141 -12.98 -6.91 33.32
CA ALA A 141 -12.41 -6.36 32.12
C ALA A 141 -12.40 -7.36 30.93
N VAL A 142 -12.05 -8.62 31.21
CA VAL A 142 -12.02 -9.71 30.21
C VAL A 142 -13.44 -10.07 29.74
N GLU A 143 -14.40 -10.17 30.64
CA GLU A 143 -15.80 -10.45 30.28
C GLU A 143 -16.40 -9.29 29.46
N ALA A 144 -16.17 -8.05 29.91
CA ALA A 144 -16.63 -6.87 29.18
C ALA A 144 -16.07 -6.81 27.75
N ALA A 145 -14.77 -7.09 27.58
CA ALA A 145 -14.15 -7.16 26.25
C ALA A 145 -14.79 -8.26 25.39
N ARG A 146 -14.92 -9.48 25.92
CA ARG A 146 -15.53 -10.61 25.21
C ARG A 146 -16.97 -10.33 24.79
N GLU A 147 -17.80 -9.79 25.66
CA GLU A 147 -19.21 -9.48 25.34
C GLU A 147 -19.31 -8.29 24.35
N THR A 148 -18.39 -7.33 24.43
CA THR A 148 -18.29 -6.24 23.44
C THR A 148 -17.96 -6.80 22.06
N LEU A 149 -16.90 -7.63 21.93
CA LEU A 149 -16.45 -8.17 20.65
C LEU A 149 -17.54 -8.96 19.91
N LYS A 150 -18.38 -9.71 20.62
CA LYS A 150 -19.52 -10.45 20.04
C LYS A 150 -20.56 -9.55 19.37
N ARG A 151 -20.62 -8.29 19.77
CA ARG A 151 -21.62 -7.33 19.28
C ARG A 151 -21.13 -6.44 18.15
N LEU A 152 -19.83 -6.45 17.87
CA LEU A 152 -19.24 -5.61 16.83
C LEU A 152 -19.35 -6.28 15.46
N HIS A 153 -19.85 -5.55 14.47
CA HIS A 153 -19.87 -5.93 13.08
C HIS A 153 -18.90 -5.05 12.28
N GLY A 154 -18.26 -5.62 11.24
CA GLY A 154 -17.31 -4.92 10.40
C GLY A 154 -15.86 -5.37 10.61
N ALA A 155 -14.93 -4.63 10.06
CA ALA A 155 -13.50 -4.90 10.15
C ALA A 155 -12.84 -4.03 11.23
N PHE A 156 -12.06 -4.65 12.12
CA PHE A 156 -11.39 -3.94 13.21
C PHE A 156 -10.08 -4.60 13.65
N ALA A 157 -9.15 -3.77 14.10
CA ALA A 157 -8.11 -4.11 15.06
C ALA A 157 -8.29 -3.17 16.27
N LEU A 158 -8.40 -3.75 17.45
CA LEU A 158 -8.72 -3.04 18.69
C LEU A 158 -7.65 -3.31 19.75
N CYS A 159 -7.38 -2.30 20.58
CA CYS A 159 -6.59 -2.47 21.79
C CYS A 159 -7.21 -1.67 22.93
N PHE A 160 -7.32 -2.29 24.10
CA PHE A 160 -8.01 -1.79 25.28
C PHE A 160 -7.07 -1.70 26.48
N LEU A 161 -7.20 -0.59 27.24
CA LEU A 161 -6.66 -0.46 28.59
C LEU A 161 -7.80 -0.17 29.57
N PHE A 162 -7.60 -0.59 30.82
CA PHE A 162 -8.58 -0.47 31.87
C PHE A 162 -7.99 0.22 33.11
N GLU A 163 -8.71 1.16 33.66
CA GLU A 163 -8.34 1.81 34.91
C GLU A 163 -8.36 0.80 36.06
N GLY A 164 -7.33 0.82 36.88
CA GLY A 164 -7.13 -0.15 37.98
C GLY A 164 -6.43 -1.44 37.57
N GLU A 165 -6.12 -1.62 36.29
CA GLU A 165 -5.50 -2.84 35.74
C GLU A 165 -4.14 -2.52 35.11
N ASP A 166 -3.11 -2.31 35.94
CA ASP A 166 -1.77 -1.87 35.50
C ASP A 166 -1.01 -2.95 34.72
N ASP A 167 -1.44 -4.22 34.77
CA ASP A 167 -0.82 -5.35 34.06
C ASP A 167 -1.82 -6.10 33.18
N LEU A 168 -2.72 -5.37 32.53
CA LEU A 168 -3.71 -5.96 31.62
C LEU A 168 -3.85 -5.09 30.36
N MET A 169 -3.72 -5.75 29.22
CA MET A 169 -4.09 -5.22 27.91
C MET A 169 -4.88 -6.28 27.16
N ILE A 170 -5.97 -5.88 26.52
CA ILE A 170 -6.74 -6.80 25.67
C ILE A 170 -6.70 -6.27 24.25
N CYS A 171 -6.47 -7.14 23.28
CA CYS A 171 -6.51 -6.77 21.88
C CYS A 171 -7.33 -7.77 21.08
N ALA A 172 -7.85 -7.32 19.92
CA ALA A 172 -8.67 -8.16 19.06
C ALA A 172 -8.47 -7.79 17.60
N ARG A 173 -8.63 -8.77 16.73
CA ARG A 173 -8.52 -8.60 15.28
C ARG A 173 -9.69 -9.24 14.54
N LYS A 174 -10.27 -8.47 13.59
CA LYS A 174 -11.16 -8.96 12.54
C LYS A 174 -10.99 -8.07 11.32
N GLY A 175 -10.56 -8.63 10.20
CA GLY A 175 -10.29 -7.84 8.98
C GLY A 175 -8.99 -7.06 9.01
N SER A 176 -8.80 -6.13 9.96
CA SER A 176 -7.58 -5.31 10.08
C SER A 176 -6.43 -6.06 10.75
N PRO A 177 -5.16 -5.90 10.30
CA PRO A 177 -4.02 -6.64 10.85
C PRO A 177 -3.67 -6.21 12.29
N LEU A 178 -3.25 -7.19 13.11
CA LEU A 178 -2.71 -6.98 14.44
C LEU A 178 -1.71 -8.09 14.80
N ALA A 179 -0.64 -7.73 15.49
CA ALA A 179 0.39 -8.65 15.95
C ALA A 179 0.77 -8.39 17.41
N ILE A 180 1.20 -9.44 18.08
CA ILE A 180 1.73 -9.42 19.45
C ILE A 180 3.24 -9.57 19.40
N GLY A 181 3.98 -8.68 20.07
CA GLY A 181 5.42 -8.77 20.27
C GLY A 181 5.75 -9.32 21.65
N HIS A 182 6.72 -10.22 21.71
CA HIS A 182 7.15 -10.88 22.94
C HIS A 182 8.50 -10.33 23.40
N GLY A 183 8.51 -9.62 24.53
CA GLY A 183 9.72 -9.14 25.21
C GLY A 183 10.09 -10.00 26.43
N GLU A 184 11.11 -9.58 27.15
CA GLU A 184 11.51 -10.18 28.41
C GLU A 184 10.81 -9.47 29.59
N GLY A 185 9.71 -10.04 30.10
CA GLY A 185 8.87 -9.39 31.12
C GLY A 185 8.13 -8.15 30.59
N GLU A 186 7.96 -8.05 29.30
CA GLU A 186 7.25 -6.99 28.59
C GLU A 186 6.46 -7.58 27.41
N MET A 187 5.34 -6.98 27.08
CA MET A 187 4.53 -7.40 25.93
C MET A 187 4.13 -6.20 25.09
N TYR A 188 4.02 -6.43 23.79
CA TYR A 188 3.76 -5.39 22.82
C TYR A 188 2.61 -5.77 21.89
N VAL A 189 1.91 -4.78 21.37
CA VAL A 189 0.89 -4.94 20.33
C VAL A 189 1.18 -3.96 19.22
N GLY A 190 1.05 -4.36 17.97
CA GLY A 190 1.23 -3.46 16.82
C GLY A 190 0.36 -3.85 15.64
N SER A 191 -0.20 -2.87 14.97
CA SER A 191 -0.91 -3.10 13.71
C SER A 191 0.02 -3.48 12.55
N ASP A 192 1.34 -3.34 12.76
CA ASP A 192 2.40 -3.80 11.86
C ASP A 192 3.63 -4.19 12.69
N ALA A 193 4.27 -5.29 12.31
CA ALA A 193 5.49 -5.76 12.95
C ALA A 193 6.65 -4.74 12.89
N ILE A 194 6.66 -3.86 11.89
CA ILE A 194 7.68 -2.80 11.74
C ILE A 194 7.69 -1.82 12.93
N ALA A 195 6.53 -1.59 13.54
CA ALA A 195 6.43 -0.76 14.75
C ALA A 195 7.07 -1.44 15.96
N LEU A 196 7.04 -2.77 16.01
CA LEU A 196 7.52 -3.58 17.12
C LEU A 196 9.01 -3.92 16.99
N ALA A 197 9.58 -3.84 15.79
CA ALA A 197 10.96 -4.22 15.48
C ALA A 197 12.05 -3.60 16.39
N PRO A 198 11.93 -2.35 16.91
CA PRO A 198 12.90 -1.80 17.85
C PRO A 198 12.84 -2.44 19.24
N MET A 199 11.71 -3.08 19.58
CA MET A 199 11.44 -3.60 20.92
C MET A 199 11.62 -5.11 20.98
N THR A 200 11.35 -5.83 19.89
CA THR A 200 11.46 -7.29 19.84
C THR A 200 11.54 -7.79 18.39
N ASP A 201 12.22 -8.93 18.20
CA ASP A 201 12.21 -9.69 16.95
C ASP A 201 11.20 -10.86 16.96
N ARG A 202 10.55 -11.12 18.11
CA ARG A 202 9.64 -12.25 18.35
C ARG A 202 8.19 -11.79 18.22
N ILE A 203 7.50 -12.23 17.18
CA ILE A 203 6.16 -11.75 16.82
C ILE A 203 5.19 -12.93 16.65
N THR A 204 4.00 -12.80 17.20
CA THR A 204 2.85 -13.66 16.90
C THR A 204 1.80 -12.86 16.15
N TYR A 205 1.48 -13.25 14.91
CA TYR A 205 0.40 -12.63 14.14
C TYR A 205 -0.94 -13.24 14.57
N LEU A 206 -1.89 -12.39 14.91
CA LEU A 206 -3.26 -12.83 15.15
C LEU A 206 -3.91 -13.25 13.84
N GLU A 207 -4.73 -14.29 13.88
CA GLU A 207 -5.57 -14.72 12.75
C GLU A 207 -6.94 -14.06 12.79
N GLU A 208 -7.75 -14.29 11.78
CA GLU A 208 -9.08 -13.72 11.64
C GLU A 208 -9.99 -14.14 12.81
N GLY A 209 -10.59 -13.15 13.49
CA GLY A 209 -11.45 -13.37 14.65
C GLY A 209 -10.71 -13.59 15.97
N ASP A 210 -9.37 -13.59 15.98
CA ASP A 210 -8.60 -13.77 17.22
C ASP A 210 -8.72 -12.55 18.14
N TRP A 211 -8.73 -12.82 19.43
CA TRP A 211 -8.52 -11.83 20.48
C TRP A 211 -7.57 -12.37 21.55
N ALA A 212 -6.89 -11.48 22.26
CA ALA A 212 -5.87 -11.89 23.21
C ALA A 212 -5.90 -11.06 24.49
N ILE A 213 -5.54 -11.73 25.60
CA ILE A 213 -5.29 -11.14 26.91
C ILE A 213 -3.76 -11.12 27.09
N LEU A 214 -3.21 -9.93 27.31
CA LEU A 214 -1.79 -9.74 27.55
C LEU A 214 -1.55 -9.26 28.97
N THR A 215 -0.55 -9.86 29.59
CA THR A 215 0.10 -9.38 30.83
C THR A 215 1.62 -9.35 30.58
N ARG A 216 2.40 -8.75 31.43
CA ARG A 216 3.89 -8.79 31.31
C ARG A 216 4.46 -10.20 31.31
N ALA A 217 3.71 -11.18 31.84
CA ALA A 217 4.09 -12.58 31.85
C ALA A 217 3.88 -13.30 30.51
N GLY A 218 3.06 -12.75 29.61
CA GLY A 218 2.78 -13.36 28.30
C GLY A 218 1.40 -13.05 27.75
N ALA A 219 1.01 -13.77 26.71
CA ALA A 219 -0.27 -13.62 26.03
C ALA A 219 -1.07 -14.92 26.03
N GLN A 220 -2.39 -14.80 26.20
CA GLN A 220 -3.36 -15.86 25.97
C GLN A 220 -4.22 -15.46 24.77
N ILE A 221 -4.19 -16.26 23.72
CA ILE A 221 -4.91 -15.98 22.46
C ILE A 221 -6.12 -16.90 22.36
N PHE A 222 -7.26 -16.32 21.99
CA PHE A 222 -8.52 -17.01 21.82
C PHE A 222 -9.04 -16.79 20.40
N ASP A 223 -9.67 -17.81 19.82
CA ASP A 223 -10.38 -17.69 18.55
C ASP A 223 -11.74 -16.98 18.71
N GLU A 224 -12.44 -16.75 17.60
CA GLU A 224 -13.78 -16.12 17.60
C GLU A 224 -14.81 -16.90 18.44
N ALA A 225 -14.65 -18.22 18.58
CA ALA A 225 -15.49 -19.05 19.44
C ALA A 225 -15.11 -18.98 20.94
N GLY A 226 -14.05 -18.24 21.29
CA GLY A 226 -13.53 -18.11 22.65
C GLY A 226 -12.71 -19.30 23.12
N ARG A 227 -12.20 -20.14 22.24
CA ARG A 227 -11.33 -21.27 22.57
C ARG A 227 -9.89 -20.80 22.61
N LEU A 228 -9.14 -21.20 23.64
CA LEU A 228 -7.70 -20.91 23.71
C LEU A 228 -6.99 -21.60 22.55
N VAL A 229 -6.20 -20.82 21.80
CA VAL A 229 -5.46 -21.28 20.63
C VAL A 229 -3.98 -20.92 20.75
N ASN A 230 -3.14 -21.73 20.10
CA ASN A 230 -1.72 -21.45 19.99
C ASN A 230 -1.41 -20.99 18.58
N ARG A 231 -0.86 -19.77 18.43
CA ARG A 231 -0.41 -19.20 17.16
C ARG A 231 1.11 -19.27 17.06
N PRO A 232 1.67 -19.56 15.88
CA PRO A 232 3.11 -19.67 15.74
C PRO A 232 3.81 -18.33 15.99
N GLU A 233 4.90 -18.38 16.73
CA GLU A 233 5.82 -17.25 16.89
C GLU A 233 6.76 -17.21 15.68
N ALA A 234 6.88 -16.05 15.06
CA ALA A 234 7.81 -15.77 13.96
C ALA A 234 8.92 -14.83 14.43
N ARG A 235 10.11 -14.98 13.89
CA ARG A 235 11.19 -14.00 14.04
C ARG A 235 11.22 -13.05 12.85
N ILE A 236 11.20 -11.76 13.13
CA ILE A 236 11.31 -10.75 12.09
C ILE A 236 12.75 -10.20 12.03
N GLN A 237 13.27 -10.07 10.81
CA GLN A 237 14.50 -9.33 10.55
C GLN A 237 14.13 -8.02 9.87
N VAL A 238 14.04 -6.95 10.63
CA VAL A 238 13.85 -5.60 10.09
C VAL A 238 15.16 -4.85 10.20
N ASP A 239 15.76 -4.54 9.06
CA ASP A 239 16.91 -3.66 8.99
C ASP A 239 16.45 -2.21 9.23
N ALA A 240 16.68 -1.69 10.41
CA ALA A 240 16.28 -0.35 10.81
C ALA A 240 16.87 0.75 9.89
N THR A 241 18.03 0.50 9.29
CA THR A 241 18.70 1.46 8.38
C THR A 241 17.94 1.64 7.07
N ARG A 242 17.13 0.64 6.67
CA ARG A 242 16.29 0.73 5.46
C ARG A 242 15.10 1.66 5.60
N ILE A 243 14.74 2.06 6.82
CA ILE A 243 13.60 2.96 7.12
C ILE A 243 14.03 4.43 7.17
N GLU A 244 15.32 4.72 7.02
CA GLU A 244 15.84 6.09 7.02
C GLU A 244 15.93 6.67 5.60
N LYS A 245 15.93 8.01 5.51
CA LYS A 245 16.06 8.72 4.22
C LYS A 245 17.44 8.57 3.58
N ALA A 246 18.45 8.06 4.29
CA ALA A 246 19.79 7.79 3.81
C ALA A 246 20.43 8.99 3.05
N GLY A 247 20.23 10.21 3.55
CA GLY A 247 20.75 11.46 2.95
C GLY A 247 19.85 12.08 1.88
N TYR A 248 18.79 11.41 1.45
CA TYR A 248 17.80 11.99 0.54
C TYR A 248 16.86 12.96 1.27
N LYS A 249 16.40 13.98 0.54
CA LYS A 249 15.44 14.95 1.11
C LYS A 249 14.07 14.29 1.42
N HIS A 250 13.64 13.35 0.57
CA HIS A 250 12.34 12.67 0.65
C HIS A 250 12.52 11.15 0.51
N PHE A 251 11.61 10.37 1.11
CA PHE A 251 11.56 8.91 0.92
C PHE A 251 11.33 8.56 -0.54
N MET A 252 10.40 9.24 -1.22
CA MET A 252 10.12 8.98 -2.64
C MET A 252 11.38 9.13 -3.52
N ALA A 253 12.22 10.16 -3.26
CA ALA A 253 13.48 10.32 -3.99
C ALA A 253 14.44 9.15 -3.78
N LYS A 254 14.59 8.69 -2.52
CA LYS A 254 15.36 7.49 -2.18
C LYS A 254 14.81 6.26 -2.89
N GLU A 255 13.50 6.06 -2.83
CA GLU A 255 12.82 4.89 -3.38
C GLU A 255 12.90 4.85 -4.91
N ILE A 256 12.84 6.00 -5.60
CA ILE A 256 13.12 6.09 -7.03
C ILE A 256 14.58 5.69 -7.31
N ALA A 257 15.54 6.18 -6.51
CA ALA A 257 16.96 5.87 -6.68
C ALA A 257 17.31 4.40 -6.37
N GLU A 258 16.54 3.72 -5.54
CA GLU A 258 16.73 2.31 -5.18
C GLU A 258 16.26 1.33 -6.27
N GLN A 259 15.46 1.77 -7.24
CA GLN A 259 14.83 0.87 -8.23
C GLN A 259 15.82 -0.04 -8.97
N PRO A 260 16.98 0.41 -9.45
CA PRO A 260 17.93 -0.48 -10.12
C PRO A 260 18.39 -1.64 -9.22
N VAL A 261 18.64 -1.35 -7.96
CA VAL A 261 19.13 -2.35 -6.99
C VAL A 261 18.04 -3.37 -6.67
N VAL A 262 16.82 -2.91 -6.33
CA VAL A 262 15.73 -3.83 -5.96
C VAL A 262 15.24 -4.67 -7.15
N ILE A 263 15.30 -4.15 -8.38
CA ILE A 263 15.02 -4.94 -9.59
C ILE A 263 16.10 -5.99 -9.82
N ALA A 264 17.38 -5.64 -9.63
CA ALA A 264 18.47 -6.61 -9.73
C ALA A 264 18.33 -7.73 -8.69
N ASP A 265 17.94 -7.38 -7.46
CA ASP A 265 17.69 -8.36 -6.38
C ASP A 265 16.49 -9.27 -6.72
N ALA A 266 15.41 -8.71 -7.24
CA ALA A 266 14.25 -9.48 -7.68
C ALA A 266 14.62 -10.44 -8.83
N LEU A 267 15.36 -9.97 -9.83
CA LEU A 267 15.85 -10.81 -10.93
C LEU A 267 16.80 -11.90 -10.43
N LYS A 268 17.72 -11.58 -9.52
CA LYS A 268 18.62 -12.58 -8.92
C LYS A 268 17.86 -13.65 -8.14
N HIS A 269 16.74 -13.32 -7.53
CA HIS A 269 15.89 -14.27 -6.82
C HIS A 269 15.17 -15.21 -7.77
N TYR A 270 14.55 -14.69 -8.84
CA TYR A 270 13.70 -15.44 -9.75
C TYR A 270 14.41 -16.04 -10.96
N VAL A 271 15.63 -15.61 -11.25
CA VAL A 271 16.41 -16.06 -12.42
C VAL A 271 17.78 -16.59 -11.96
N ALA A 272 18.08 -17.82 -12.32
CA ALA A 272 19.38 -18.42 -12.04
C ALA A 272 20.50 -17.80 -12.91
N GLY A 273 21.75 -18.05 -12.53
CA GLY A 273 22.91 -17.56 -13.29
C GLY A 273 22.92 -18.00 -14.75
N ASP A 274 22.45 -19.21 -15.04
CA ASP A 274 22.31 -19.79 -16.37
C ASP A 274 21.08 -19.28 -17.17
N GLY A 275 20.28 -18.40 -16.58
CA GLY A 275 19.07 -17.82 -17.21
C GLY A 275 17.80 -18.65 -17.01
N THR A 276 17.85 -19.77 -16.31
CA THR A 276 16.64 -20.55 -15.98
C THR A 276 15.82 -19.84 -14.89
N LEU A 277 14.50 -20.07 -14.89
CA LEU A 277 13.61 -19.48 -13.91
C LEU A 277 13.58 -20.29 -12.62
N ARG A 278 13.67 -19.59 -11.48
CA ARG A 278 13.55 -20.16 -10.12
C ARG A 278 12.17 -19.81 -9.56
N LEU A 279 11.20 -20.62 -9.87
CA LEU A 279 9.82 -20.45 -9.42
C LEU A 279 9.32 -21.75 -8.79
N PRO A 280 8.35 -21.71 -7.84
CA PRO A 280 7.80 -22.92 -7.26
C PRO A 280 7.26 -23.88 -8.32
N GLU A 281 7.51 -25.18 -8.18
CA GLU A 281 7.00 -26.22 -9.10
C GLU A 281 5.47 -26.20 -9.22
N ALA A 282 4.79 -25.84 -8.12
CA ALA A 282 3.34 -25.69 -8.10
C ALA A 282 2.82 -24.56 -9.01
N LEU A 283 3.71 -23.71 -9.53
CA LEU A 283 3.39 -22.67 -10.51
C LEU A 283 3.54 -23.24 -11.94
N ASP A 284 2.57 -24.03 -12.37
CA ASP A 284 2.53 -24.63 -13.71
C ASP A 284 1.31 -24.11 -14.47
N PHE A 285 1.55 -23.34 -15.53
CA PHE A 285 0.52 -22.73 -16.38
C PHE A 285 0.00 -23.65 -17.50
N LYS A 286 0.43 -24.92 -17.54
CA LYS A 286 -0.17 -25.90 -18.44
C LYS A 286 -1.64 -26.12 -18.10
N GLY A 287 -2.49 -26.08 -19.09
CA GLY A 287 -3.93 -26.28 -18.88
C GLY A 287 -4.69 -25.14 -18.19
N VAL A 288 -4.05 -24.01 -17.93
CA VAL A 288 -4.73 -22.80 -17.44
C VAL A 288 -5.43 -22.12 -18.63
N ASP A 289 -6.74 -22.04 -18.59
CA ASP A 289 -7.55 -21.49 -19.71
C ASP A 289 -7.53 -19.97 -19.72
N ARG A 290 -7.54 -19.36 -18.54
CA ARG A 290 -7.59 -17.90 -18.33
C ARG A 290 -6.91 -17.51 -17.03
N LEU A 291 -6.36 -16.31 -17.02
CA LEU A 291 -5.84 -15.66 -15.82
C LEU A 291 -6.69 -14.42 -15.52
N THR A 292 -7.27 -14.33 -14.33
CA THR A 292 -7.94 -13.12 -13.85
C THR A 292 -6.99 -12.40 -12.90
N MET A 293 -6.64 -11.15 -13.20
CA MET A 293 -5.77 -10.33 -12.36
C MET A 293 -6.58 -9.25 -11.66
N VAL A 294 -6.44 -9.13 -10.35
CA VAL A 294 -7.23 -8.22 -9.51
C VAL A 294 -6.33 -7.42 -8.60
N ALA A 295 -6.49 -6.10 -8.60
CA ALA A 295 -5.73 -5.18 -7.78
C ALA A 295 -6.42 -3.80 -7.66
N CYS A 296 -5.85 -2.89 -6.86
CA CYS A 296 -6.25 -1.49 -6.75
C CYS A 296 -5.10 -0.55 -7.14
N GLY A 297 -5.44 0.64 -7.66
CA GLY A 297 -4.50 1.76 -7.88
C GLY A 297 -3.29 1.38 -8.74
N THR A 298 -2.10 1.78 -8.29
CA THR A 298 -0.81 1.49 -8.97
C THR A 298 -0.61 0.00 -9.25
N ALA A 299 -0.98 -0.89 -8.31
CA ALA A 299 -0.89 -2.33 -8.52
C ALA A 299 -1.83 -2.82 -9.64
N SER A 300 -3.01 -2.20 -9.80
CA SER A 300 -3.91 -2.49 -10.91
C SER A 300 -3.27 -2.09 -12.25
N TYR A 301 -2.59 -0.95 -12.34
CA TYR A 301 -1.89 -0.57 -13.57
C TYR A 301 -0.73 -1.51 -13.90
N ALA A 302 -0.06 -2.09 -12.89
CA ALA A 302 0.92 -3.14 -13.13
C ALA A 302 0.28 -4.39 -13.77
N THR A 303 -0.93 -4.78 -13.34
CA THR A 303 -1.66 -5.90 -13.98
C THR A 303 -2.08 -5.58 -15.42
N HIS A 304 -2.46 -4.33 -15.69
CA HIS A 304 -2.80 -3.88 -17.05
C HIS A 304 -1.59 -3.94 -18.00
N VAL A 305 -0.39 -3.61 -17.54
CA VAL A 305 0.84 -3.81 -18.32
C VAL A 305 1.09 -5.31 -18.53
N ALA A 306 1.01 -6.10 -17.46
CA ALA A 306 1.28 -7.54 -17.51
C ALA A 306 0.32 -8.30 -18.43
N LYS A 307 -0.91 -7.83 -18.60
CA LYS A 307 -1.87 -8.40 -19.56
C LYS A 307 -1.24 -8.56 -20.94
N TYR A 308 -0.54 -7.52 -21.43
CA TYR A 308 0.12 -7.58 -22.73
C TYR A 308 1.17 -8.69 -22.77
N TRP A 309 1.95 -8.89 -21.71
CA TRP A 309 2.96 -9.94 -21.66
C TRP A 309 2.36 -11.34 -21.66
N PHE A 310 1.34 -11.58 -20.83
CA PHE A 310 0.67 -12.89 -20.78
C PHE A 310 -0.06 -13.20 -22.08
N GLU A 311 -0.72 -12.23 -22.70
CA GLU A 311 -1.43 -12.47 -23.96
C GLU A 311 -0.50 -12.58 -25.16
N GLN A 312 0.49 -11.69 -25.30
CA GLN A 312 1.37 -11.66 -26.48
C GLN A 312 2.48 -12.72 -26.42
N ILE A 313 3.12 -12.92 -25.24
CA ILE A 313 4.25 -13.84 -25.10
C ILE A 313 3.76 -15.25 -24.77
N ALA A 314 2.86 -15.38 -23.78
CA ALA A 314 2.40 -16.67 -23.31
C ALA A 314 1.15 -17.21 -24.03
N GLY A 315 0.43 -16.39 -24.81
CA GLY A 315 -0.84 -16.76 -25.42
C GLY A 315 -1.89 -17.17 -24.39
N LEU A 316 -1.84 -16.60 -23.18
CA LEU A 316 -2.77 -16.86 -22.10
C LEU A 316 -3.77 -15.70 -22.00
N PRO A 317 -5.08 -15.92 -22.22
CA PRO A 317 -6.09 -14.89 -22.08
C PRO A 317 -6.10 -14.30 -20.66
N VAL A 318 -6.15 -12.97 -20.56
CA VAL A 318 -6.17 -12.27 -19.29
C VAL A 318 -7.39 -11.38 -19.16
N GLU A 319 -8.11 -11.52 -18.05
CA GLU A 319 -9.11 -10.57 -17.59
C GLU A 319 -8.54 -9.74 -16.45
N ILE A 320 -8.83 -8.45 -16.45
CA ILE A 320 -8.39 -7.54 -15.38
C ILE A 320 -9.62 -6.95 -14.72
N ASP A 321 -9.58 -6.84 -13.40
CA ASP A 321 -10.63 -6.20 -12.62
C ASP A 321 -10.06 -5.34 -11.51
N ILE A 322 -10.84 -4.34 -11.09
CA ILE A 322 -10.56 -3.51 -9.94
C ILE A 322 -11.11 -4.21 -8.70
N ALA A 323 -10.30 -4.36 -7.67
CA ALA A 323 -10.66 -5.18 -6.51
C ALA A 323 -11.90 -4.67 -5.77
N SER A 324 -12.14 -3.36 -5.71
CA SER A 324 -13.34 -2.77 -5.10
C SER A 324 -14.65 -3.16 -5.80
N GLU A 325 -14.59 -3.53 -7.10
CA GLU A 325 -15.77 -3.86 -7.89
C GLU A 325 -15.94 -5.37 -8.10
N PHE A 326 -14.83 -6.12 -8.05
CA PHE A 326 -14.74 -7.51 -8.48
C PHE A 326 -15.81 -8.42 -7.85
N ARG A 327 -15.91 -8.43 -6.52
CA ARG A 327 -16.83 -9.31 -5.81
C ARG A 327 -18.29 -8.92 -5.99
N TYR A 328 -18.57 -7.61 -6.12
CA TYR A 328 -19.93 -7.09 -6.30
C TYR A 328 -20.45 -7.32 -7.71
N ARG A 329 -19.56 -7.38 -8.70
CA ARG A 329 -19.90 -7.74 -10.08
C ARG A 329 -20.22 -9.24 -10.23
N GLU A 330 -19.81 -10.07 -9.27
CA GLU A 330 -20.00 -11.52 -9.29
C GLU A 330 -19.54 -12.18 -10.61
N PRO A 331 -18.28 -12.00 -11.05
CA PRO A 331 -17.82 -12.49 -12.33
C PRO A 331 -17.94 -14.01 -12.43
N PRO A 332 -18.24 -14.57 -13.60
CA PRO A 332 -18.29 -16.01 -13.81
C PRO A 332 -16.87 -16.59 -13.73
N LEU A 333 -16.54 -17.22 -12.61
CA LEU A 333 -15.27 -17.88 -12.37
C LEU A 333 -15.39 -19.40 -12.60
N SER A 334 -14.28 -20.05 -12.95
CA SER A 334 -14.24 -21.50 -13.18
C SER A 334 -13.00 -22.15 -12.56
N PRO A 335 -13.06 -23.46 -12.22
CA PRO A 335 -11.92 -24.18 -11.67
C PRO A 335 -10.70 -24.29 -12.62
N ASN A 336 -10.89 -24.10 -13.94
CA ASN A 336 -9.82 -24.17 -14.93
C ASN A 336 -9.07 -22.85 -15.11
N GLN A 337 -9.49 -21.78 -14.40
CA GLN A 337 -8.80 -20.50 -14.41
C GLN A 337 -8.06 -20.25 -13.10
N TRP A 338 -7.07 -19.37 -13.16
CA TRP A 338 -6.38 -18.88 -11.99
C TRP A 338 -6.72 -17.42 -11.73
N ALA A 339 -6.66 -17.01 -10.46
CA ALA A 339 -6.73 -15.62 -10.06
C ALA A 339 -5.38 -15.16 -9.49
N LEU A 340 -4.92 -14.00 -9.93
CA LEU A 340 -3.67 -13.38 -9.50
C LEU A 340 -3.96 -12.03 -8.86
N PHE A 341 -3.54 -11.88 -7.60
CA PHE A 341 -3.74 -10.67 -6.81
C PHE A 341 -2.44 -9.93 -6.61
N VAL A 342 -2.41 -8.63 -6.88
CA VAL A 342 -1.21 -7.81 -6.72
C VAL A 342 -1.45 -6.76 -5.64
N SER A 343 -0.56 -6.70 -4.66
CA SER A 343 -0.65 -5.72 -3.57
C SER A 343 0.74 -5.45 -2.98
N GLN A 344 1.10 -4.18 -2.81
CA GLN A 344 2.36 -3.83 -2.15
C GLN A 344 2.31 -4.23 -0.67
N SER A 345 1.32 -3.81 0.08
CA SER A 345 1.20 -4.11 1.52
C SER A 345 0.73 -5.53 1.80
N GLY A 346 -0.02 -6.14 0.87
CA GLY A 346 -0.73 -7.39 1.09
C GLY A 346 -1.87 -7.30 2.12
N GLU A 347 -2.29 -6.08 2.47
CA GLU A 347 -3.35 -5.81 3.46
C GLU A 347 -4.45 -4.89 2.89
N THR A 348 -4.48 -4.65 1.58
CA THR A 348 -5.54 -3.84 0.94
C THR A 348 -6.88 -4.57 1.09
N ALA A 349 -7.84 -3.92 1.77
CA ALA A 349 -9.11 -4.54 2.16
C ALA A 349 -9.87 -5.12 0.97
N ASP A 350 -10.11 -4.30 -0.06
CA ASP A 350 -10.81 -4.74 -1.26
C ASP A 350 -10.10 -5.90 -1.97
N THR A 351 -8.75 -5.85 -2.06
CA THR A 351 -7.96 -6.92 -2.70
C THR A 351 -8.04 -8.22 -1.91
N LEU A 352 -8.01 -8.14 -0.57
CA LEU A 352 -8.16 -9.32 0.30
C LEU A 352 -9.56 -9.91 0.20
N ALA A 353 -10.59 -9.06 0.19
CA ALA A 353 -11.97 -9.52 0.04
C ALA A 353 -12.22 -10.16 -1.34
N ALA A 354 -11.66 -9.57 -2.41
CA ALA A 354 -11.71 -10.12 -3.75
C ALA A 354 -10.97 -11.48 -3.84
N LEU A 355 -9.82 -11.62 -3.14
CA LEU A 355 -9.10 -12.88 -3.05
C LEU A 355 -9.96 -13.98 -2.39
N ARG A 356 -10.56 -13.67 -1.24
CA ARG A 356 -11.43 -14.60 -0.52
C ARG A 356 -12.62 -15.04 -1.37
N TYR A 357 -13.23 -14.10 -2.09
CA TYR A 357 -14.30 -14.39 -3.04
C TYR A 357 -13.85 -15.35 -4.15
N ALA A 358 -12.67 -15.13 -4.74
CA ALA A 358 -12.17 -15.97 -5.82
C ALA A 358 -11.69 -17.34 -5.36
N LYS A 359 -11.15 -17.46 -4.13
CA LYS A 359 -10.46 -18.65 -3.64
C LYS A 359 -11.27 -19.93 -3.72
N GLU A 360 -12.57 -19.84 -3.50
CA GLU A 360 -13.49 -20.97 -3.56
C GLU A 360 -14.00 -21.29 -4.96
N ARG A 361 -13.67 -20.46 -5.97
CA ARG A 361 -14.28 -20.49 -7.32
C ARG A 361 -13.28 -20.77 -8.44
N VAL A 362 -11.99 -20.58 -8.18
CA VAL A 362 -10.92 -20.78 -9.17
C VAL A 362 -10.03 -21.95 -8.79
N GLY A 363 -9.31 -22.49 -9.76
CA GLY A 363 -8.39 -23.61 -9.53
C GLY A 363 -7.18 -23.24 -8.67
N LYS A 364 -6.70 -22.01 -8.78
CA LYS A 364 -5.58 -21.51 -7.96
C LYS A 364 -5.62 -20.00 -7.78
N VAL A 365 -5.27 -19.57 -6.57
CA VAL A 365 -5.02 -18.17 -6.21
C VAL A 365 -3.54 -17.96 -6.03
N VAL A 366 -2.99 -17.02 -6.79
CA VAL A 366 -1.58 -16.60 -6.72
C VAL A 366 -1.55 -15.14 -6.28
N SER A 367 -0.61 -14.75 -5.45
CA SER A 367 -0.41 -13.34 -5.12
C SER A 367 1.02 -12.88 -5.39
N VAL A 368 1.14 -11.61 -5.78
CA VAL A 368 2.40 -10.89 -5.97
C VAL A 368 2.41 -9.76 -4.94
N VAL A 369 3.21 -9.91 -3.89
CA VAL A 369 3.16 -9.04 -2.70
C VAL A 369 4.57 -8.65 -2.24
N ASN A 370 4.70 -7.51 -1.56
CA ASN A 370 5.97 -7.13 -0.96
C ASN A 370 6.15 -7.68 0.46
N VAL A 371 5.06 -7.81 1.21
CA VAL A 371 5.08 -8.28 2.60
C VAL A 371 4.63 -9.75 2.64
N GLY A 372 5.60 -10.67 2.72
CA GLY A 372 5.34 -12.12 2.68
C GLY A 372 4.55 -12.67 3.88
N THR A 373 4.47 -11.92 4.98
CA THR A 373 3.69 -12.26 6.18
C THR A 373 2.30 -11.62 6.20
N SER A 374 1.92 -10.92 5.15
CA SER A 374 0.62 -10.25 5.02
C SER A 374 -0.56 -11.22 4.89
N SER A 375 -1.76 -10.73 5.11
CA SER A 375 -3.00 -11.51 5.00
C SER A 375 -3.19 -12.09 3.59
N ILE A 376 -2.98 -11.27 2.54
CA ILE A 376 -3.06 -11.73 1.15
C ILE A 376 -2.05 -12.84 0.88
N ALA A 377 -0.80 -12.70 1.37
CA ALA A 377 0.23 -13.75 1.20
C ALA A 377 -0.17 -15.06 1.87
N ARG A 378 -0.62 -15.00 3.13
CA ARG A 378 -0.99 -16.19 3.91
C ARG A 378 -2.24 -16.90 3.38
N GLU A 379 -3.19 -16.16 2.83
CA GLU A 379 -4.44 -16.72 2.32
C GLU A 379 -4.35 -17.20 0.86
N SER A 380 -3.29 -16.84 0.14
CA SER A 380 -3.03 -17.33 -1.22
C SER A 380 -2.53 -18.78 -1.24
N HIS A 381 -2.79 -19.51 -2.32
CA HIS A 381 -2.16 -20.82 -2.54
C HIS A 381 -0.66 -20.69 -2.81
N LEU A 382 -0.25 -19.62 -3.48
CA LEU A 382 1.15 -19.26 -3.73
C LEU A 382 1.32 -17.76 -3.59
N ALA A 383 2.30 -17.33 -2.82
CA ALA A 383 2.68 -15.93 -2.69
C ALA A 383 4.09 -15.71 -3.22
N LEU A 384 4.26 -14.74 -4.10
CA LEU A 384 5.51 -14.40 -4.75
C LEU A 384 5.95 -13.00 -4.28
N PRO A 385 7.09 -12.90 -3.55
CA PRO A 385 7.57 -11.62 -3.05
C PRO A 385 8.16 -10.76 -4.17
N ILE A 386 7.85 -9.45 -4.16
CA ILE A 386 8.44 -8.51 -5.13
C ILE A 386 9.83 -8.01 -4.72
N LEU A 387 10.24 -8.21 -3.48
CA LEU A 387 11.56 -7.87 -2.93
C LEU A 387 11.93 -6.38 -3.01
N ALA A 388 10.94 -5.50 -3.04
CA ALA A 388 11.18 -4.05 -3.09
C ALA A 388 11.73 -3.48 -1.77
N GLY A 389 11.77 -4.28 -0.70
CA GLY A 389 12.08 -3.79 0.65
C GLY A 389 11.00 -2.87 1.20
N VAL A 390 11.32 -2.10 2.23
CA VAL A 390 10.37 -1.14 2.83
C VAL A 390 10.17 0.04 1.89
N GLU A 391 8.93 0.40 1.62
CA GLU A 391 8.53 1.58 0.86
C GLU A 391 7.63 2.46 1.75
N VAL A 392 8.15 3.65 2.11
CA VAL A 392 7.53 4.58 3.08
C VAL A 392 6.73 5.67 2.39
N GLY A 393 7.23 6.20 1.26
CA GLY A 393 6.52 7.21 0.47
C GLY A 393 5.12 6.72 0.11
N VAL A 394 4.09 7.56 0.32
CA VAL A 394 2.70 7.16 0.07
C VAL A 394 2.49 6.80 -1.39
N ALA A 395 2.97 7.63 -2.31
CA ALA A 395 2.97 7.34 -3.74
C ALA A 395 3.97 6.22 -4.06
N SER A 396 3.48 5.08 -4.56
CA SER A 396 4.31 3.90 -4.85
C SER A 396 5.23 4.13 -6.04
N THR A 397 6.49 3.70 -5.93
CA THR A 397 7.52 3.84 -6.98
C THR A 397 8.26 2.52 -7.22
N LYS A 398 9.18 2.13 -6.34
CA LYS A 398 9.97 0.90 -6.48
C LYS A 398 9.11 -0.37 -6.36
N ALA A 399 8.05 -0.34 -5.58
CA ALA A 399 7.13 -1.48 -5.52
C ALA A 399 6.44 -1.71 -6.88
N PHE A 400 6.05 -0.66 -7.59
CA PHE A 400 5.47 -0.76 -8.94
C PHE A 400 6.44 -1.43 -9.93
N THR A 401 7.68 -0.95 -10.02
CA THR A 401 8.67 -1.51 -10.94
C THR A 401 9.07 -2.94 -10.58
N CYS A 402 9.11 -3.28 -9.28
CA CYS A 402 9.29 -4.65 -8.83
C CYS A 402 8.08 -5.54 -9.16
N GLN A 403 6.84 -5.04 -9.01
CA GLN A 403 5.63 -5.74 -9.46
C GLN A 403 5.69 -6.05 -10.96
N LEU A 404 6.02 -5.05 -11.78
CA LEU A 404 6.20 -5.25 -13.22
C LEU A 404 7.26 -6.33 -13.51
N THR A 405 8.41 -6.29 -12.82
CA THR A 405 9.50 -7.25 -13.01
C THR A 405 9.06 -8.68 -12.68
N VAL A 406 8.38 -8.88 -11.54
CA VAL A 406 7.90 -10.21 -11.15
C VAL A 406 6.80 -10.69 -12.10
N LEU A 407 5.88 -9.82 -12.50
CA LEU A 407 4.82 -10.15 -13.47
C LEU A 407 5.41 -10.51 -14.85
N ALA A 408 6.48 -9.84 -15.29
CA ALA A 408 7.20 -10.20 -16.52
C ALA A 408 7.81 -11.60 -16.40
N VAL A 409 8.48 -11.92 -15.29
CA VAL A 409 9.02 -13.27 -15.04
C VAL A 409 7.91 -14.32 -15.05
N LEU A 410 6.75 -14.04 -14.46
CA LEU A 410 5.59 -14.94 -14.48
C LEU A 410 5.04 -15.16 -15.89
N ALA A 411 4.99 -14.11 -16.71
CA ALA A 411 4.56 -14.22 -18.10
C ALA A 411 5.55 -15.09 -18.92
N LEU A 412 6.85 -14.96 -18.66
CA LEU A 412 7.87 -15.83 -19.29
C LEU A 412 7.73 -17.29 -18.84
N LYS A 413 7.43 -17.52 -17.55
CA LYS A 413 7.13 -18.87 -17.04
C LYS A 413 5.90 -19.45 -17.73
N ALA A 414 4.83 -18.68 -17.82
CA ALA A 414 3.62 -19.10 -18.52
C ALA A 414 3.89 -19.40 -20.01
N ALA A 415 4.71 -18.58 -20.68
CA ALA A 415 5.09 -18.80 -22.07
C ALA A 415 5.89 -20.10 -22.26
N LEU A 416 6.83 -20.38 -21.35
CA LEU A 416 7.63 -21.60 -21.36
C LEU A 416 6.75 -22.84 -21.11
N ASP A 417 5.91 -22.82 -20.07
CA ASP A 417 5.01 -23.94 -19.74
C ASP A 417 4.03 -24.28 -20.86
N ARG A 418 3.57 -23.26 -21.58
CA ARG A 418 2.63 -23.38 -22.70
C ARG A 418 3.32 -23.67 -24.05
N GLY A 419 4.67 -23.81 -24.05
CA GLY A 419 5.44 -24.06 -25.25
C GLY A 419 5.41 -22.92 -26.29
N ARG A 420 5.17 -21.67 -25.84
CA ARG A 420 5.16 -20.48 -26.71
C ARG A 420 6.57 -19.93 -26.98
N ILE A 421 7.47 -20.18 -26.05
CA ILE A 421 8.90 -19.89 -26.18
C ILE A 421 9.70 -21.15 -25.79
N ASP A 422 10.88 -21.29 -26.36
CA ASP A 422 11.86 -22.30 -25.99
C ASP A 422 12.95 -21.72 -25.06
N ALA A 423 13.97 -22.50 -24.74
CA ALA A 423 15.06 -22.04 -23.88
C ALA A 423 15.84 -20.85 -24.48
N ALA A 424 15.98 -20.78 -25.80
CA ALA A 424 16.68 -19.69 -26.48
C ALA A 424 15.85 -18.39 -26.41
N GLY A 425 14.53 -18.49 -26.65
CA GLY A 425 13.61 -17.38 -26.48
C GLY A 425 13.56 -16.87 -25.04
N LEU A 426 13.56 -17.78 -24.05
CA LEU A 426 13.67 -17.41 -22.63
C LEU A 426 14.97 -16.64 -22.35
N ALA A 427 16.12 -17.16 -22.84
CA ALA A 427 17.41 -16.52 -22.62
C ALA A 427 17.45 -15.09 -23.17
N ALA A 428 16.88 -14.84 -24.37
CA ALA A 428 16.80 -13.49 -24.95
C ALA A 428 15.97 -12.52 -24.09
N HIS A 429 14.82 -12.98 -23.56
CA HIS A 429 14.00 -12.16 -22.66
C HIS A 429 14.69 -11.90 -21.32
N VAL A 430 15.38 -12.90 -20.76
CA VAL A 430 16.12 -12.77 -19.51
C VAL A 430 17.27 -11.76 -19.65
N GLU A 431 18.01 -11.78 -20.76
CA GLU A 431 19.06 -10.78 -21.02
C GLU A 431 18.48 -9.36 -21.11
N ALA A 432 17.34 -9.19 -21.76
CA ALA A 432 16.65 -7.91 -21.82
C ALA A 432 16.21 -7.41 -20.42
N LEU A 433 15.73 -8.31 -19.54
CA LEU A 433 15.41 -7.97 -18.16
C LEU A 433 16.66 -7.61 -17.34
N ARG A 434 17.76 -8.35 -17.52
CA ARG A 434 19.05 -8.10 -16.83
C ARG A 434 19.67 -6.75 -17.20
N ALA A 435 19.36 -6.22 -18.37
CA ALA A 435 19.84 -4.90 -18.79
C ALA A 435 19.13 -3.75 -18.06
N LEU A 436 17.89 -3.95 -17.58
CA LEU A 436 17.06 -2.89 -17.00
C LEU A 436 17.71 -2.10 -15.86
N PRO A 437 18.37 -2.71 -14.87
CA PRO A 437 19.01 -1.92 -13.80
C PRO A 437 20.00 -0.88 -14.30
N GLY A 438 20.83 -1.24 -15.29
CA GLY A 438 21.76 -0.30 -15.93
C GLY A 438 21.07 0.81 -16.71
N LEU A 439 20.04 0.47 -17.48
CA LEU A 439 19.23 1.42 -18.24
C LEU A 439 18.47 2.39 -17.32
N MET A 440 17.96 1.89 -16.19
CA MET A 440 17.28 2.75 -15.20
C MET A 440 18.25 3.73 -14.52
N ASN A 441 19.48 3.31 -14.21
CA ASN A 441 20.51 4.23 -13.71
C ASN A 441 20.77 5.36 -14.73
N HIS A 442 20.79 5.04 -16.01
CA HIS A 442 20.94 6.04 -17.07
C HIS A 442 19.73 7.00 -17.11
N ALA A 443 18.51 6.48 -17.06
CA ALA A 443 17.29 7.29 -17.03
C ALA A 443 17.22 8.22 -15.79
N MET A 444 17.70 7.78 -14.65
CA MET A 444 17.80 8.63 -13.44
C MET A 444 18.80 9.78 -13.61
N GLY A 445 19.81 9.62 -14.44
CA GLY A 445 20.72 10.71 -14.82
C GLY A 445 20.03 11.92 -15.46
N LEU A 446 18.82 11.75 -15.99
CA LEU A 446 18.00 12.82 -16.58
C LEU A 446 17.25 13.65 -15.51
N SER A 447 17.45 13.39 -14.23
CA SER A 447 16.69 14.03 -13.15
C SER A 447 16.72 15.56 -13.21
N ALA A 448 17.85 16.18 -13.57
CA ALA A 448 17.98 17.64 -13.70
C ALA A 448 17.18 18.18 -14.90
N ASP A 449 17.22 17.51 -16.05
CA ASP A 449 16.46 17.89 -17.23
C ASP A 449 14.96 17.75 -16.99
N ILE A 450 14.58 16.66 -16.30
CA ILE A 450 13.19 16.42 -15.90
C ILE A 450 12.72 17.48 -14.91
N ALA A 451 13.55 17.91 -13.96
CA ALA A 451 13.23 18.99 -13.02
C ALA A 451 12.94 20.30 -13.74
N ALA A 452 13.74 20.66 -14.77
CA ALA A 452 13.51 21.85 -15.57
C ALA A 452 12.19 21.82 -16.39
N VAL A 453 11.74 20.62 -16.79
CA VAL A 453 10.41 20.42 -17.39
C VAL A 453 9.33 20.54 -16.32
N ALA A 454 9.52 19.91 -15.18
CA ALA A 454 8.56 19.85 -14.07
C ALA A 454 8.25 21.23 -13.47
N GLU A 455 9.23 22.15 -13.39
CA GLU A 455 9.01 23.55 -13.01
C GLU A 455 7.93 24.22 -13.86
N LYS A 456 7.92 23.94 -15.17
CA LYS A 456 6.91 24.48 -16.09
C LYS A 456 5.57 23.74 -16.00
N LEU A 457 5.60 22.44 -15.73
CA LEU A 457 4.39 21.64 -15.49
C LEU A 457 3.67 22.08 -14.22
N ALA A 458 4.40 22.57 -13.21
CA ALA A 458 3.82 23.02 -11.94
C ALA A 458 2.87 24.24 -12.10
N GLU A 459 2.97 24.99 -13.21
CA GLU A 459 2.08 26.10 -13.54
C GLU A 459 0.72 25.63 -14.14
N ALA A 460 0.64 24.37 -14.60
CA ALA A 460 -0.57 23.84 -15.24
C ALA A 460 -1.65 23.46 -14.19
N GLN A 461 -2.90 23.55 -14.60
CA GLN A 461 -4.05 23.04 -13.82
C GLN A 461 -4.40 21.60 -14.21
N ASP A 462 -4.25 21.30 -15.51
CA ASP A 462 -4.56 19.99 -16.10
C ASP A 462 -3.36 19.51 -16.93
N ILE A 463 -3.06 18.21 -16.87
CA ILE A 463 -1.99 17.56 -17.64
C ILE A 463 -2.52 16.23 -18.17
N LEU A 464 -2.29 15.95 -19.45
CA LEU A 464 -2.66 14.69 -20.06
C LEU A 464 -1.43 13.80 -20.29
N PHE A 465 -1.62 12.51 -20.12
CA PHE A 465 -0.63 11.48 -20.46
C PHE A 465 -1.15 10.60 -21.59
N LEU A 466 -0.34 10.36 -22.60
CA LEU A 466 -0.70 9.52 -23.74
C LEU A 466 0.26 8.34 -23.89
N GLY A 467 -0.31 7.18 -24.18
CA GLY A 467 0.44 5.96 -24.48
C GLY A 467 -0.36 5.02 -25.37
N ARG A 468 0.32 4.07 -26.02
CA ARG A 468 -0.32 2.97 -26.76
C ARG A 468 0.20 1.62 -26.31
N GLY A 469 -0.61 0.56 -26.51
CA GLY A 469 -0.24 -0.76 -26.04
C GLY A 469 0.11 -0.75 -24.57
N PRO A 470 1.23 -1.37 -24.15
CA PRO A 470 1.64 -1.40 -22.74
C PRO A 470 2.01 -0.02 -22.15
N MET A 471 2.20 1.00 -23.01
CA MET A 471 2.41 2.38 -22.56
C MET A 471 1.11 3.08 -22.12
N TYR A 472 -0.07 2.59 -22.52
CA TYR A 472 -1.33 3.15 -22.05
C TYR A 472 -1.52 2.99 -20.54
N PRO A 473 -1.45 1.80 -19.95
CA PRO A 473 -1.50 1.68 -18.51
C PRO A 473 -0.36 2.42 -17.79
N LEU A 474 0.80 2.59 -18.41
CA LEU A 474 1.86 3.42 -17.85
C LEU A 474 1.52 4.92 -17.90
N ALA A 475 0.80 5.39 -18.92
CA ALA A 475 0.26 6.74 -18.96
C ALA A 475 -0.76 6.99 -17.84
N LEU A 476 -1.61 6.00 -17.53
CA LEU A 476 -2.51 6.04 -16.38
C LEU A 476 -1.73 6.14 -15.06
N GLU A 477 -0.67 5.35 -14.89
CA GLU A 477 0.19 5.37 -13.70
C GLU A 477 0.93 6.72 -13.56
N GLY A 478 1.48 7.26 -14.65
CA GLY A 478 2.13 8.58 -14.65
C GLY A 478 1.17 9.71 -14.23
N ALA A 479 -0.05 9.68 -14.75
CA ALA A 479 -1.11 10.60 -14.36
C ALA A 479 -1.52 10.43 -12.91
N LEU A 480 -1.61 9.19 -12.41
CA LEU A 480 -1.89 8.89 -11.00
C LEU A 480 -0.80 9.46 -10.11
N LYS A 481 0.48 9.18 -10.38
CA LYS A 481 1.60 9.70 -9.57
C LYS A 481 1.59 11.22 -9.52
N LEU A 482 1.35 11.87 -10.65
CA LEU A 482 1.33 13.34 -10.71
C LEU A 482 0.20 13.92 -9.85
N LYS A 483 -1.03 13.42 -9.99
CA LYS A 483 -2.17 13.93 -9.23
C LYS A 483 -2.05 13.67 -7.73
N GLU A 484 -1.50 12.52 -7.33
CA GLU A 484 -1.35 12.14 -5.92
C GLU A 484 -0.51 13.14 -5.13
N ILE A 485 0.60 13.61 -5.69
CA ILE A 485 1.59 14.40 -4.94
C ILE A 485 1.65 15.87 -5.33
N SER A 486 1.21 16.25 -6.54
CA SER A 486 1.18 17.65 -6.99
C SER A 486 -0.20 18.30 -6.89
N TYR A 487 -1.27 17.49 -6.76
CA TYR A 487 -2.68 17.90 -6.79
C TYR A 487 -3.12 18.57 -8.11
N ILE A 488 -2.32 18.46 -9.16
CA ILE A 488 -2.71 18.83 -10.53
C ILE A 488 -3.65 17.75 -11.05
N HIS A 489 -4.76 18.15 -11.66
CA HIS A 489 -5.64 17.19 -12.34
C HIS A 489 -4.89 16.58 -13.53
N ALA A 490 -4.65 15.28 -13.50
CA ALA A 490 -3.94 14.57 -14.53
C ALA A 490 -4.69 13.31 -14.96
N GLU A 491 -4.79 13.07 -16.27
CA GLU A 491 -5.45 11.92 -16.85
C GLU A 491 -4.57 11.22 -17.88
N GLY A 492 -4.67 9.89 -17.91
CA GLY A 492 -4.02 9.05 -18.92
C GLY A 492 -5.01 8.56 -19.96
N TYR A 493 -4.63 8.57 -21.23
CA TYR A 493 -5.46 8.05 -22.31
C TYR A 493 -4.68 7.12 -23.24
N ALA A 494 -5.37 6.12 -23.77
CA ALA A 494 -4.90 5.45 -24.97
C ALA A 494 -4.83 6.49 -26.09
N SER A 495 -3.66 6.68 -26.71
CA SER A 495 -3.46 7.81 -27.65
C SER A 495 -4.50 7.86 -28.77
N GLY A 496 -5.01 6.70 -29.20
CA GLY A 496 -6.06 6.63 -30.24
C GLY A 496 -7.42 7.14 -29.78
N GLU A 497 -7.73 7.02 -28.48
CA GLU A 497 -8.99 7.48 -27.88
C GLU A 497 -9.06 9.01 -27.75
N LEU A 498 -7.93 9.71 -27.92
CA LEU A 498 -7.91 11.17 -27.90
C LEU A 498 -8.95 11.78 -28.84
N LYS A 499 -9.16 11.18 -30.03
CA LYS A 499 -10.12 11.62 -31.05
C LYS A 499 -11.59 11.48 -30.64
N HIS A 500 -11.87 10.65 -29.64
CA HIS A 500 -13.22 10.30 -29.22
C HIS A 500 -13.73 11.14 -28.03
N GLY A 501 -13.18 12.35 -27.88
CA GLY A 501 -13.61 13.32 -26.88
C GLY A 501 -12.48 14.12 -26.27
N PRO A 502 -11.44 13.50 -25.67
CA PRO A 502 -10.38 14.21 -24.91
C PRO A 502 -9.62 15.27 -25.70
N ILE A 503 -9.56 15.17 -27.03
CA ILE A 503 -8.93 16.16 -27.90
C ILE A 503 -9.56 17.57 -27.75
N ALA A 504 -10.80 17.66 -27.28
CA ALA A 504 -11.46 18.91 -26.98
C ALA A 504 -10.78 19.71 -25.85
N LEU A 505 -10.00 19.03 -25.00
CA LEU A 505 -9.25 19.64 -23.89
C LEU A 505 -7.94 20.29 -24.35
N ILE A 506 -7.49 20.00 -25.59
CA ILE A 506 -6.18 20.43 -26.06
C ILE A 506 -6.20 21.92 -26.43
N ASP A 507 -5.40 22.68 -25.71
CA ASP A 507 -5.05 24.07 -26.01
C ASP A 507 -3.58 24.34 -25.61
N ASN A 508 -3.16 25.61 -25.64
CA ASN A 508 -1.79 26.01 -25.28
C ASN A 508 -1.52 26.02 -23.75
N ARG A 509 -2.49 25.68 -22.92
CA ARG A 509 -2.39 25.66 -21.44
C ARG A 509 -2.27 24.25 -20.89
N VAL A 510 -2.76 23.25 -21.61
CA VAL A 510 -2.75 21.85 -21.18
C VAL A 510 -1.52 21.12 -21.74
N PRO A 511 -0.48 20.87 -20.94
CA PRO A 511 0.65 20.04 -21.36
C PRO A 511 0.22 18.59 -21.59
N VAL A 512 0.84 17.95 -22.57
CA VAL A 512 0.59 16.56 -22.91
C VAL A 512 1.89 15.77 -22.87
N ILE A 513 2.00 14.81 -21.96
CA ILE A 513 3.13 13.90 -21.83
C ILE A 513 2.90 12.70 -22.73
N VAL A 514 3.79 12.45 -23.68
CA VAL A 514 3.67 11.35 -24.64
C VAL A 514 4.76 10.31 -24.38
N LEU A 515 4.35 9.09 -24.02
CA LEU A 515 5.24 7.95 -23.81
C LEU A 515 5.32 7.15 -25.11
N ALA A 516 6.41 7.29 -25.84
CA ALA A 516 6.56 6.73 -27.17
C ALA A 516 7.92 6.02 -27.34
N PRO A 517 8.08 4.80 -26.80
CA PRO A 517 9.22 3.96 -27.16
C PRO A 517 9.18 3.65 -28.64
N ARG A 518 10.36 3.48 -29.26
CA ARG A 518 10.43 3.14 -30.69
C ARG A 518 10.13 1.65 -30.90
N ASP A 519 8.85 1.32 -30.78
CA ASP A 519 8.29 -0.01 -30.97
C ASP A 519 7.38 -0.07 -32.22
N GLY A 520 6.69 -1.17 -32.44
CA GLY A 520 5.74 -1.34 -33.55
C GLY A 520 4.51 -0.41 -33.52
N LEU A 521 4.32 0.35 -32.44
CA LEU A 521 3.21 1.31 -32.27
C LEU A 521 3.69 2.77 -32.34
N PHE A 522 4.99 3.01 -32.50
CA PHE A 522 5.59 4.32 -32.47
C PHE A 522 4.94 5.29 -33.47
N ASP A 523 4.85 4.93 -34.75
CA ASP A 523 4.25 5.79 -35.79
C ASP A 523 2.80 6.17 -35.49
N LYS A 524 2.04 5.25 -34.87
CA LYS A 524 0.66 5.51 -34.46
C LYS A 524 0.58 6.47 -33.30
N THR A 525 1.51 6.37 -32.35
CA THR A 525 1.63 7.28 -31.21
C THR A 525 2.03 8.68 -31.69
N VAL A 526 3.03 8.76 -32.58
CA VAL A 526 3.49 10.01 -33.19
C VAL A 526 2.37 10.69 -33.98
N SER A 527 1.59 9.94 -34.76
CA SER A 527 0.44 10.50 -35.48
C SER A 527 -0.56 11.18 -34.53
N ASN A 528 -0.88 10.55 -33.39
CA ASN A 528 -1.76 11.18 -32.39
C ASN A 528 -1.10 12.38 -31.69
N MET A 529 0.20 12.32 -31.45
CA MET A 529 0.97 13.44 -30.92
C MET A 529 0.92 14.66 -31.87
N GLN A 530 1.05 14.46 -33.18
CA GLN A 530 0.94 15.51 -34.17
C GLN A 530 -0.43 16.17 -34.19
N GLU A 531 -1.51 15.43 -33.91
CA GLU A 531 -2.86 15.98 -33.78
C GLU A 531 -2.98 16.93 -32.58
N VAL A 532 -2.28 16.64 -31.49
CA VAL A 532 -2.15 17.52 -30.30
C VAL A 532 -1.40 18.78 -30.69
N MET A 533 -0.25 18.64 -31.35
CA MET A 533 0.59 19.78 -31.78
C MET A 533 -0.12 20.71 -32.79
N ALA A 534 -0.92 20.13 -33.69
CA ALA A 534 -1.73 20.90 -34.65
C ALA A 534 -2.78 21.81 -33.96
N ARG A 535 -3.09 21.56 -32.67
CA ARG A 535 -3.99 22.37 -31.83
C ARG A 535 -3.23 23.21 -30.80
N HIS A 536 -1.95 23.45 -31.04
CA HIS A 536 -1.06 24.22 -30.18
C HIS A 536 -0.84 23.58 -28.77
N GLY A 537 -1.10 22.26 -28.62
CA GLY A 537 -0.81 21.53 -27.39
C GLY A 537 0.69 21.47 -27.12
N LYS A 538 1.07 21.67 -25.87
CA LYS A 538 2.47 21.62 -25.40
C LYS A 538 2.89 20.17 -25.14
N VAL A 539 3.56 19.54 -26.09
CA VAL A 539 3.98 18.14 -25.99
C VAL A 539 5.33 18.01 -25.28
N VAL A 540 5.39 17.14 -24.29
CA VAL A 540 6.62 16.58 -23.73
C VAL A 540 6.75 15.15 -24.29
N LEU A 541 7.65 14.95 -25.22
CA LEU A 541 7.93 13.63 -25.79
C LEU A 541 8.98 12.90 -24.98
N ILE A 542 8.65 11.70 -24.49
CA ILE A 542 9.57 10.77 -23.85
C ILE A 542 9.79 9.60 -24.80
N SER A 543 11.01 9.47 -25.32
CA SER A 543 11.39 8.45 -26.30
C SER A 543 12.89 8.17 -26.23
N ASP A 544 13.37 7.19 -27.00
CA ASP A 544 14.79 6.98 -27.22
C ASP A 544 15.37 8.02 -28.22
N ALA A 545 16.69 8.01 -28.39
CA ALA A 545 17.37 9.00 -29.23
C ALA A 545 16.88 8.97 -30.68
N ALA A 546 16.61 7.79 -31.25
CA ALA A 546 16.11 7.66 -32.61
C ALA A 546 14.67 8.18 -32.72
N GLY A 547 13.81 7.87 -31.77
CA GLY A 547 12.44 8.37 -31.72
C GLY A 547 12.37 9.88 -31.55
N VAL A 548 13.22 10.47 -30.71
CA VAL A 548 13.31 11.94 -30.58
C VAL A 548 13.85 12.58 -31.85
N ALA A 549 14.85 11.99 -32.51
CA ALA A 549 15.36 12.50 -33.80
C ALA A 549 14.28 12.48 -34.91
N GLU A 550 13.42 11.48 -34.91
CA GLU A 550 12.35 11.30 -35.89
C GLU A 550 11.14 12.20 -35.63
N ALA A 551 10.69 12.29 -34.36
CA ALA A 551 9.40 12.91 -34.00
C ALA A 551 9.50 14.10 -33.04
N GLY A 552 10.67 14.46 -32.53
CA GLY A 552 10.85 15.53 -31.56
C GLY A 552 10.71 16.95 -32.10
N ALA A 553 10.75 17.14 -33.44
CA ALA A 553 10.63 18.46 -34.05
C ALA A 553 9.26 19.09 -33.71
N GLY A 554 9.30 20.32 -33.17
CA GLY A 554 8.10 21.05 -32.77
C GLY A 554 7.53 20.65 -31.39
N CYS A 555 8.04 19.62 -30.73
CA CYS A 555 7.70 19.35 -29.35
C CYS A 555 8.14 20.47 -28.42
N TRP A 556 7.35 20.75 -27.40
CA TRP A 556 7.71 21.74 -26.39
C TRP A 556 8.96 21.32 -25.60
N LYS A 557 9.06 20.03 -25.26
CA LYS A 557 10.21 19.39 -24.61
C LYS A 557 10.38 17.96 -25.10
N THR A 558 11.61 17.47 -25.04
CA THR A 558 11.95 16.07 -25.30
C THR A 558 12.80 15.53 -24.16
N LEU A 559 12.56 14.28 -23.76
CA LEU A 559 13.36 13.53 -22.80
C LEU A 559 13.86 12.26 -23.49
N VAL A 560 15.19 12.13 -23.58
CA VAL A 560 15.83 11.04 -24.33
C VAL A 560 16.21 9.92 -23.37
N LEU A 561 15.54 8.79 -23.48
CA LEU A 561 15.87 7.57 -22.74
C LEU A 561 16.86 6.67 -23.50
N PRO A 562 17.57 5.79 -22.80
CA PRO A 562 18.32 4.74 -23.47
C PRO A 562 17.36 3.79 -24.20
N GLU A 563 17.86 3.18 -25.27
CA GLU A 563 17.14 2.13 -26.00
C GLU A 563 16.87 0.92 -25.08
N VAL A 564 15.69 0.34 -25.17
CA VAL A 564 15.25 -0.78 -24.36
C VAL A 564 14.44 -1.76 -25.20
N ALA A 565 14.49 -3.05 -24.84
CA ALA A 565 13.63 -4.05 -25.47
C ALA A 565 12.15 -3.66 -25.31
N ALA A 566 11.44 -3.50 -26.43
CA ALA A 566 10.11 -2.89 -26.51
C ALA A 566 9.10 -3.49 -25.51
N GLN A 567 9.11 -4.81 -25.33
CA GLN A 567 8.20 -5.49 -24.41
C GLN A 567 8.39 -5.09 -22.94
N PHE A 568 9.62 -4.68 -22.54
CA PHE A 568 9.93 -4.26 -21.17
C PHE A 568 10.09 -2.74 -21.00
N ALA A 569 9.82 -1.97 -22.05
CA ALA A 569 9.85 -0.52 -22.01
C ALA A 569 9.00 0.09 -20.86
N PRO A 570 7.83 -0.46 -20.46
CA PRO A 570 7.07 0.08 -19.32
C PRO A 570 7.86 0.15 -18.02
N ILE A 571 8.80 -0.79 -17.78
CA ILE A 571 9.63 -0.80 -16.56
C ILE A 571 10.60 0.39 -16.58
N LEU A 572 11.26 0.65 -17.72
CA LEU A 572 12.18 1.78 -17.86
C LEU A 572 11.45 3.13 -17.85
N TYR A 573 10.37 3.25 -18.60
CA TYR A 573 9.62 4.50 -18.78
C TYR A 573 8.87 4.94 -17.52
N SER A 574 8.69 4.06 -16.54
CA SER A 574 8.17 4.44 -15.22
C SER A 574 9.09 5.41 -14.48
N VAL A 575 10.42 5.35 -14.68
CA VAL A 575 11.39 6.24 -14.04
C VAL A 575 11.13 7.71 -14.38
N PRO A 576 11.10 8.14 -15.65
CA PRO A 576 10.82 9.54 -15.98
C PRO A 576 9.41 9.97 -15.58
N ALA A 577 8.40 9.09 -15.62
CA ALA A 577 7.05 9.40 -15.16
C ALA A 577 7.02 9.71 -13.65
N GLN A 578 7.72 8.92 -12.84
CA GLN A 578 7.87 9.13 -11.40
C GLN A 578 8.68 10.40 -11.09
N LEU A 579 9.79 10.64 -11.80
CA LEU A 579 10.61 11.85 -11.64
C LEU A 579 9.85 13.12 -12.04
N LEU A 580 9.04 13.10 -13.11
CA LEU A 580 8.17 14.22 -13.47
C LEU A 580 7.19 14.54 -12.34
N ALA A 581 6.52 13.54 -11.80
CA ALA A 581 5.60 13.73 -10.68
C ALA A 581 6.32 14.29 -9.44
N TYR A 582 7.47 13.69 -9.07
CA TYR A 582 8.28 14.10 -7.94
C TYR A 582 8.74 15.57 -8.06
N HIS A 583 9.38 15.95 -9.17
CA HIS A 583 9.88 17.30 -9.34
C HIS A 583 8.76 18.34 -9.50
N THR A 584 7.64 17.98 -10.12
CA THR A 584 6.46 18.87 -10.18
C THR A 584 5.91 19.15 -8.78
N ALA A 585 5.83 18.14 -7.91
CA ALA A 585 5.42 18.30 -6.53
C ALA A 585 6.39 19.19 -5.73
N ILE A 586 7.71 19.03 -5.95
CA ILE A 586 8.74 19.90 -5.35
C ILE A 586 8.55 21.36 -5.81
N ALA A 587 8.35 21.60 -7.10
CA ALA A 587 8.14 22.93 -7.64
C ALA A 587 6.87 23.59 -7.09
N LYS A 588 5.83 22.80 -6.80
CA LYS A 588 4.59 23.28 -6.16
C LYS A 588 4.73 23.45 -4.64
N GLY A 589 5.79 22.94 -4.02
CA GLY A 589 5.97 22.99 -2.57
C GLY A 589 5.02 22.08 -1.79
N THR A 590 4.50 21.02 -2.41
CA THR A 590 3.63 20.04 -1.77
C THR A 590 4.42 18.98 -1.01
N ASP A 591 3.80 18.30 -0.05
CA ASP A 591 4.43 17.19 0.67
C ASP A 591 4.45 15.94 -0.21
N VAL A 592 5.66 15.53 -0.62
CA VAL A 592 5.86 14.41 -1.54
C VAL A 592 5.67 13.05 -0.85
N ASP A 593 6.11 12.94 0.40
CA ASP A 593 6.10 11.68 1.12
C ASP A 593 4.74 11.39 1.77
N GLN A 594 4.06 12.45 2.23
CA GLN A 594 2.78 12.39 2.92
C GLN A 594 1.77 13.38 2.28
N PRO A 595 1.33 13.11 1.04
CA PRO A 595 0.37 13.97 0.37
C PRO A 595 -0.98 13.96 1.08
N ARG A 596 -1.68 15.10 1.05
CA ARG A 596 -2.99 15.24 1.72
C ARG A 596 -3.98 14.19 1.22
N ASN A 597 -4.87 13.72 2.11
CA ASN A 597 -5.98 12.81 1.80
C ASN A 597 -5.56 11.45 1.22
N LEU A 598 -4.31 11.04 1.38
CA LEU A 598 -3.83 9.74 0.93
C LEU A 598 -3.17 8.96 2.08
N ALA A 599 -3.27 7.66 2.03
CA ALA A 599 -2.58 6.72 2.90
C ALA A 599 -1.84 5.67 2.09
N LYS A 600 -0.72 5.16 2.61
CA LYS A 600 0.12 4.17 1.92
C LYS A 600 -0.63 2.88 1.58
N SER A 601 -1.56 2.47 2.41
CA SER A 601 -2.36 1.26 2.20
C SER A 601 -3.76 1.47 2.75
N VAL A 602 -4.77 1.02 2.02
CA VAL A 602 -6.18 1.12 2.40
C VAL A 602 -6.63 -0.23 2.94
N THR A 603 -6.89 -0.30 4.25
CA THR A 603 -7.30 -1.53 4.95
C THR A 603 -8.73 -1.49 5.45
N VAL A 604 -9.51 -0.55 4.98
CA VAL A 604 -10.95 -0.40 5.21
C VAL A 604 -11.65 -0.27 3.88
N GLU A 605 -12.88 -0.72 3.81
CA GLU A 605 -13.78 -0.52 2.66
C GLU A 605 -14.63 0.72 2.84
#